data_d7129e640891743404326bbe464c4913
#
_entry.id   d7129e640891743404326bbe464c4913
#
_cell.length_a   1.000
_cell.length_b   1.000
_cell.length_c   1.000
_cell.angle_alpha   90.00
_cell.angle_beta   90.00
_cell.angle_gamma   90.00
#
_symmetry.space_group_name_H-M   'P 1'
#
loop_
_entity.id
_entity.type
_entity.pdbx_description
1 polymer ?
#
loop_
_entity_poly.entity_id
_entity_poly.type
_entity_poly.pdbx_seq_one_letter_code
_entity_poly.pdbx_strand_id
1 'polypeptide(L)'
;MTSLGPSRRPRNARAAEPVKFVPKGWGYEKWIANCEKYCGKLLFIAKDKQCSWHYHKLKDEVFFVQSGKIKLYHSWDMDIEKADITRLNRGDKFHVPIGLKHRMFAIEDTELFEFSTEHSDSDSHRIMPGDLL
;
A
#
# COMPACT_ATOMS: atom_id res chain seq x y z
N MET A 1 -25.20 36.64 1.51
CA MET A 1 -24.02 35.91 1.10
C MET A 1 -23.77 36.09 -0.40
N THR A 2 -22.59 36.43 -0.74
CA THR A 2 -22.21 36.45 -2.15
C THR A 2 -22.22 35.02 -2.68
N SER A 3 -22.94 34.81 -3.74
CA SER A 3 -22.92 33.52 -4.41
C SER A 3 -21.52 33.26 -4.97
N LEU A 4 -20.96 32.15 -4.60
CA LEU A 4 -19.76 31.70 -5.26
C LEU A 4 -20.13 31.18 -6.64
N GLY A 5 -19.46 31.68 -7.65
CA GLY A 5 -19.60 31.13 -8.98
C GLY A 5 -19.21 29.67 -9.00
N PRO A 6 -19.68 28.88 -9.99
CA PRO A 6 -19.35 27.45 -10.08
C PRO A 6 -17.85 27.17 -10.06
N SER A 7 -17.03 28.06 -10.61
CA SER A 7 -15.58 27.92 -10.63
C SER A 7 -14.91 28.04 -9.27
N ARG A 8 -15.59 28.57 -8.27
CA ARG A 8 -15.04 28.69 -6.93
C ARG A 8 -15.37 27.53 -6.02
N ARG A 9 -16.25 26.66 -6.46
CA ARG A 9 -16.63 25.46 -5.68
C ARG A 9 -15.66 24.36 -6.02
N PRO A 10 -15.20 23.60 -5.02
CA PRO A 10 -14.57 22.31 -5.30
C PRO A 10 -15.60 21.45 -6.02
N ARG A 11 -15.43 21.28 -7.30
CA ARG A 11 -16.45 20.67 -8.15
C ARG A 11 -16.79 19.25 -7.71
N ASN A 12 -15.79 18.54 -7.20
CA ASN A 12 -15.93 17.13 -6.83
C ASN A 12 -16.23 16.94 -5.33
N ALA A 13 -16.32 18.03 -4.55
CA ALA A 13 -16.52 17.94 -3.11
C ALA A 13 -17.87 17.32 -2.70
N ARG A 14 -18.83 17.26 -3.60
CA ARG A 14 -20.18 16.72 -3.36
C ARG A 14 -20.50 15.50 -4.19
N ALA A 15 -19.61 15.11 -5.05
CA ALA A 15 -19.82 13.96 -5.94
C ALA A 15 -19.03 12.79 -5.42
N ALA A 16 -19.65 11.61 -5.45
CA ALA A 16 -18.92 10.38 -5.22
C ALA A 16 -17.99 10.13 -6.41
N GLU A 17 -16.78 9.69 -6.10
CA GLU A 17 -15.77 9.37 -7.11
C GLU A 17 -15.41 7.90 -7.02
N PRO A 18 -15.16 7.24 -8.15
CA PRO A 18 -14.66 5.86 -8.11
C PRO A 18 -13.21 5.85 -7.65
N VAL A 19 -12.83 4.78 -6.95
CA VAL A 19 -11.42 4.56 -6.63
C VAL A 19 -10.69 4.09 -7.88
N LYS A 20 -9.38 4.35 -7.94
CA LYS A 20 -8.53 3.79 -8.98
C LYS A 20 -8.24 2.33 -8.63
N PHE A 21 -8.64 1.42 -9.52
CA PHE A 21 -8.40 -0.01 -9.36
C PHE A 21 -7.16 -0.42 -10.14
N VAL A 22 -6.21 -1.08 -9.48
CA VAL A 22 -4.96 -1.55 -10.09
C VAL A 22 -4.82 -3.04 -9.85
N PRO A 23 -5.02 -3.88 -10.89
CA PRO A 23 -4.84 -5.32 -10.74
C PRO A 23 -3.36 -5.68 -10.59
N LYS A 24 -3.09 -6.71 -9.80
CA LYS A 24 -1.77 -7.27 -9.55
C LYS A 24 -1.83 -8.79 -9.66
N GLY A 25 -0.70 -9.44 -9.91
CA GLY A 25 -0.65 -10.89 -9.92
C GLY A 25 -0.96 -11.53 -8.57
N TRP A 26 -0.79 -10.78 -7.50
CA TRP A 26 -1.09 -11.23 -6.13
C TRP A 26 -2.48 -10.80 -5.63
N GLY A 27 -3.23 -10.03 -6.40
CA GLY A 27 -4.53 -9.51 -5.99
C GLY A 27 -4.81 -8.17 -6.65
N TYR A 28 -5.04 -7.13 -5.86
CA TYR A 28 -5.29 -5.80 -6.41
C TYR A 28 -5.03 -4.71 -5.38
N GLU A 29 -4.93 -3.49 -5.89
CA GLU A 29 -4.91 -2.26 -5.08
C GLU A 29 -6.11 -1.40 -5.46
N LYS A 30 -6.74 -0.82 -4.46
CA LYS A 30 -7.70 0.26 -4.64
C LYS A 30 -7.06 1.54 -4.11
N TRP A 31 -6.77 2.46 -5.00
CA TRP A 31 -6.21 3.75 -4.62
C TRP A 31 -7.36 4.66 -4.22
N ILE A 32 -7.53 4.83 -2.90
CA ILE A 32 -8.60 5.63 -2.33
C ILE A 32 -8.24 7.11 -2.39
N ALA A 33 -6.99 7.43 -2.08
CA ALA A 33 -6.44 8.78 -2.17
C ALA A 33 -4.96 8.72 -2.47
N ASN A 34 -4.48 9.62 -3.30
CA ASN A 34 -3.05 9.83 -3.51
C ASN A 34 -2.81 11.26 -3.98
N CYS A 35 -2.22 12.05 -3.12
CA CYS A 35 -1.92 13.45 -3.41
C CYS A 35 -0.56 13.79 -2.80
N GLU A 36 -0.12 15.03 -2.98
CA GLU A 36 1.19 15.47 -2.48
C GLU A 36 1.36 15.35 -0.96
N LYS A 37 0.25 15.27 -0.21
CA LYS A 37 0.28 15.27 1.25
C LYS A 37 0.05 13.90 1.88
N TYR A 38 -0.68 13.02 1.21
CA TYR A 38 -1.01 11.71 1.76
C TYR A 38 -1.44 10.73 0.69
N CYS A 39 -1.42 9.47 1.07
CA CYS A 39 -1.91 8.37 0.25
C CYS A 39 -2.68 7.39 1.14
N GLY A 40 -3.77 6.86 0.63
CA GLY A 40 -4.53 5.79 1.26
C GLY A 40 -4.92 4.77 0.22
N LYS A 41 -4.58 3.51 0.46
CA LYS A 41 -4.90 2.40 -0.43
C LYS A 41 -5.50 1.24 0.35
N LEU A 42 -6.39 0.50 -0.29
CA LEU A 42 -6.76 -0.84 0.15
C LEU A 42 -6.03 -1.84 -0.75
N LEU A 43 -5.30 -2.75 -0.15
CA LEU A 43 -4.63 -3.84 -0.85
C LEU A 43 -5.32 -5.15 -0.52
N PHE A 44 -5.62 -5.94 -1.55
CA PHE A 44 -6.06 -7.32 -1.40
C PHE A 44 -4.95 -8.24 -1.89
N ILE A 45 -4.50 -9.14 -1.01
CA ILE A 45 -3.49 -10.15 -1.34
C ILE A 45 -4.13 -11.51 -1.17
N ALA A 46 -4.21 -12.26 -2.26
CA ALA A 46 -4.79 -13.60 -2.25
C ALA A 46 -3.90 -14.57 -1.48
N LYS A 47 -4.52 -15.53 -0.83
CA LYS A 47 -3.82 -16.58 -0.08
C LYS A 47 -2.68 -17.18 -0.89
N ASP A 48 -1.54 -17.35 -0.24
CA ASP A 48 -0.29 -17.90 -0.80
C ASP A 48 0.36 -17.04 -1.87
N LYS A 49 -0.12 -15.81 -2.08
CA LYS A 49 0.49 -14.84 -2.99
C LYS A 49 1.31 -13.84 -2.24
N GLN A 50 2.21 -13.17 -2.95
CA GLN A 50 3.11 -12.19 -2.35
C GLN A 50 3.39 -11.02 -3.30
N CYS A 51 3.60 -9.86 -2.70
CA CYS A 51 4.06 -8.68 -3.43
C CYS A 51 5.58 -8.74 -3.64
N SER A 52 6.13 -7.74 -4.32
CA SER A 52 7.57 -7.64 -4.56
C SER A 52 8.36 -7.43 -3.26
N TRP A 53 9.62 -7.82 -3.29
CA TRP A 53 10.63 -7.41 -2.32
C TRP A 53 11.20 -6.09 -2.80
N HIS A 54 10.89 -5.01 -2.08
CA HIS A 54 11.17 -3.65 -2.55
C HIS A 54 11.33 -2.68 -1.38
N TYR A 55 11.70 -1.45 -1.71
CA TYR A 55 11.78 -0.35 -0.77
C TYR A 55 11.41 0.96 -1.45
N HIS A 56 11.16 1.97 -0.64
CA HIS A 56 10.89 3.34 -1.08
C HIS A 56 11.95 4.28 -0.53
N LYS A 57 12.36 5.25 -1.33
CA LYS A 57 13.32 6.28 -0.90
C LYS A 57 12.63 7.52 -0.38
N LEU A 58 11.37 7.72 -0.72
CA LEU A 58 10.61 8.92 -0.38
C LEU A 58 9.39 8.61 0.48
N LYS A 59 8.72 7.49 0.20
CA LYS A 59 7.46 7.16 0.86
C LYS A 59 7.69 6.53 2.23
N ASP A 60 7.03 7.12 3.23
CA ASP A 60 6.87 6.56 4.56
C ASP A 60 5.47 5.98 4.67
N GLU A 61 5.31 4.77 5.20
CA GLU A 61 4.02 4.09 5.18
C GLU A 61 3.74 3.28 6.43
N VAL A 62 2.44 3.10 6.70
CA VAL A 62 1.94 2.22 7.75
C VAL A 62 0.93 1.27 7.12
N PHE A 63 1.06 -0.02 7.39
CA PHE A 63 0.08 -1.02 7.01
C PHE A 63 -0.79 -1.39 8.19
N PHE A 64 -2.08 -1.55 7.95
CA PHE A 64 -3.06 -2.02 8.92
C PHE A 64 -3.83 -3.19 8.32
N VAL A 65 -3.85 -4.33 9.01
CA VAL A 65 -4.56 -5.52 8.54
C VAL A 65 -6.03 -5.44 8.93
N GLN A 66 -6.88 -5.24 7.92
CA GLN A 66 -8.33 -5.19 8.10
C GLN A 66 -8.93 -6.58 8.28
N SER A 67 -8.44 -7.54 7.51
CA SER A 67 -8.86 -8.94 7.61
C SER A 67 -7.76 -9.83 7.04
N GLY A 68 -7.70 -11.07 7.51
CA GLY A 68 -6.72 -12.03 7.06
C GLY A 68 -5.45 -12.05 7.93
N LYS A 69 -4.37 -12.53 7.33
CA LYS A 69 -3.11 -12.73 8.04
C LYS A 69 -1.97 -12.74 7.03
N ILE A 70 -0.91 -12.01 7.34
CA ILE A 70 0.28 -11.94 6.48
C ILE A 70 1.56 -12.25 7.25
N LYS A 71 2.58 -12.64 6.50
CA LYS A 71 3.99 -12.56 6.91
C LYS A 71 4.57 -11.32 6.25
N LEU A 72 5.15 -10.45 7.06
CA LEU A 72 5.90 -9.31 6.55
C LEU A 72 7.39 -9.61 6.69
N TYR A 73 8.06 -9.74 5.55
CA TYR A 73 9.51 -9.83 5.47
C TYR A 73 10.06 -8.41 5.46
N HIS A 74 11.03 -8.11 6.31
CA HIS A 74 11.60 -6.77 6.38
C HIS A 74 13.07 -6.80 6.77
N SER A 75 13.84 -5.89 6.19
CA SER A 75 15.26 -5.74 6.49
C SER A 75 15.80 -4.41 5.99
N TRP A 76 16.81 -3.92 6.64
CA TRP A 76 17.62 -2.83 6.09
C TRP A 76 18.61 -3.31 5.04
N ASP A 77 18.87 -4.62 4.98
CA ASP A 77 19.72 -5.25 3.98
C ASP A 77 18.93 -5.54 2.69
N MET A 78 19.62 -5.52 1.56
CA MET A 78 19.01 -5.88 0.27
C MET A 78 18.72 -7.38 0.15
N ASP A 79 19.46 -8.21 0.87
CA ASP A 79 19.36 -9.67 0.79
C ASP A 79 18.17 -10.14 1.64
N ILE A 80 17.16 -10.71 0.97
CA ILE A 80 15.97 -11.22 1.64
C ILE A 80 16.28 -12.36 2.62
N GLU A 81 17.38 -13.08 2.41
CA GLU A 81 17.79 -14.16 3.33
C GLU A 81 18.15 -13.61 4.72
N LYS A 82 18.43 -12.32 4.81
CA LYS A 82 18.70 -11.64 6.08
C LYS A 82 17.47 -10.98 6.69
N ALA A 83 16.31 -11.16 6.08
CA ALA A 83 15.09 -10.51 6.55
C ALA A 83 14.57 -11.15 7.82
N ASP A 84 14.07 -10.30 8.71
CA ASP A 84 13.19 -10.72 9.80
C ASP A 84 11.79 -10.94 9.25
N ILE A 85 11.01 -11.76 9.93
CA ILE A 85 9.63 -12.03 9.56
C ILE A 85 8.73 -11.66 10.74
N THR A 86 7.79 -10.78 10.48
CA THR A 86 6.76 -10.42 11.46
C THR A 86 5.41 -10.87 10.94
N ARG A 87 4.68 -11.65 11.75
CA ARG A 87 3.30 -11.99 11.44
C ARG A 87 2.38 -10.86 11.85
N LEU A 88 1.49 -10.47 10.96
CA LEU A 88 0.46 -9.48 11.24
C LEU A 88 -0.89 -10.17 11.12
N ASN A 89 -1.68 -10.08 12.17
CA ASN A 89 -3.03 -10.59 12.24
C ASN A 89 -4.02 -9.42 12.09
N ARG A 90 -5.29 -9.75 11.91
CA ARG A 90 -6.35 -8.74 11.87
C ARG A 90 -6.23 -7.78 13.05
N GLY A 91 -6.23 -6.49 12.77
CA GLY A 91 -6.11 -5.43 13.76
C GLY A 91 -4.69 -4.99 14.06
N ASP A 92 -3.69 -5.68 13.54
CA ASP A 92 -2.29 -5.29 13.71
C ASP A 92 -1.87 -4.23 12.69
N LYS A 93 -0.93 -3.40 13.09
CA LYS A 93 -0.29 -2.43 12.21
C LYS A 93 1.21 -2.58 12.24
N PHE A 94 1.86 -2.12 11.17
CA PHE A 94 3.32 -2.12 11.08
C PHE A 94 3.79 -0.86 10.33
N HIS A 95 4.70 -0.13 10.95
CA HIS A 95 5.33 1.03 10.32
C HIS A 95 6.50 0.58 9.45
N VAL A 96 6.45 0.98 8.18
CA VAL A 96 7.52 0.76 7.21
C VAL A 96 8.19 2.11 6.96
N PRO A 97 9.30 2.41 7.65
CA PRO A 97 10.01 3.67 7.44
C PRO A 97 10.68 3.72 6.07
N ILE A 98 11.03 4.93 5.67
CA ILE A 98 11.75 5.16 4.41
C ILE A 98 13.01 4.28 4.35
N GLY A 99 13.17 3.57 3.25
CA GLY A 99 14.34 2.74 2.99
C GLY A 99 14.26 1.30 3.50
N LEU A 100 13.29 0.96 4.33
CA LEU A 100 13.12 -0.41 4.81
C LEU A 100 12.65 -1.31 3.67
N LYS A 101 13.43 -2.36 3.37
CA LYS A 101 13.04 -3.37 2.40
C LYS A 101 11.96 -4.24 2.99
N HIS A 102 10.93 -4.54 2.22
CA HIS A 102 9.80 -5.31 2.72
C HIS A 102 9.09 -6.09 1.62
N ARG A 103 8.42 -7.17 2.05
CA ARG A 103 7.57 -8.02 1.21
C ARG A 103 6.44 -8.56 2.06
N MET A 104 5.23 -8.54 1.54
CA MET A 104 4.08 -9.15 2.18
C MET A 104 3.72 -10.46 1.50
N PHE A 105 3.54 -11.51 2.29
CA PHE A 105 3.06 -12.80 1.85
C PHE A 105 1.75 -13.09 2.58
N ALA A 106 0.69 -13.41 1.86
CA ALA A 106 -0.61 -13.69 2.47
C ALA A 106 -0.73 -15.15 2.92
N ILE A 107 -0.90 -15.35 4.21
CA ILE A 107 -1.18 -16.66 4.78
C ILE A 107 -2.64 -17.06 4.51
N GLU A 108 -3.52 -16.07 4.48
CA GLU A 108 -4.94 -16.15 4.14
C GLU A 108 -5.24 -15.03 3.16
N ASP A 109 -6.41 -15.07 2.52
CA ASP A 109 -6.89 -13.90 1.79
C ASP A 109 -6.90 -12.70 2.74
N THR A 110 -6.22 -11.64 2.36
CA THR A 110 -5.97 -10.50 3.26
C THR A 110 -6.36 -9.20 2.61
N GLU A 111 -7.11 -8.39 3.36
CA GLU A 111 -7.29 -6.98 3.07
C GLU A 111 -6.49 -6.17 4.05
N LEU A 112 -5.68 -5.26 3.55
CA LEU A 112 -4.95 -4.33 4.40
C LEU A 112 -5.01 -2.92 3.83
N PHE A 113 -4.92 -1.95 4.75
CA PHE A 113 -4.83 -0.55 4.35
C PHE A 113 -3.38 -0.09 4.40
N GLU A 114 -2.99 0.66 3.38
CA GLU A 114 -1.77 1.46 3.38
C GLU A 114 -2.15 2.90 3.66
N PHE A 115 -1.54 3.47 4.70
CA PHE A 115 -1.57 4.90 4.97
C PHE A 115 -0.16 5.42 4.80
N SER A 116 0.03 6.35 3.89
CA SER A 116 1.39 6.76 3.55
C SER A 116 1.46 8.21 3.10
N THR A 117 2.68 8.68 2.94
CA THR A 117 2.95 9.87 2.15
C THR A 117 2.68 9.57 0.68
N GLU A 118 2.80 10.58 -0.17
CA GLU A 118 2.49 10.43 -1.60
C GLU A 118 3.15 9.19 -2.21
N HIS A 119 2.38 8.42 -2.98
CA HIS A 119 2.88 7.30 -3.75
C HIS A 119 3.29 7.73 -5.16
N SER A 120 4.46 7.26 -5.59
CA SER A 120 4.92 7.35 -6.96
C SER A 120 5.48 5.99 -7.37
N ASP A 121 5.08 5.49 -8.54
CA ASP A 121 5.59 4.21 -9.04
C ASP A 121 7.10 4.24 -9.24
N SER A 122 7.66 5.41 -9.58
CA SER A 122 9.10 5.59 -9.72
C SER A 122 9.87 5.47 -8.40
N ASP A 123 9.19 5.57 -7.26
CA ASP A 123 9.76 5.39 -5.94
C ASP A 123 9.65 3.96 -5.42
N SER A 124 9.17 3.03 -6.22
CA SER A 124 9.15 1.62 -5.88
C SER A 124 10.39 0.94 -6.48
N HIS A 125 11.38 0.71 -5.63
CA HIS A 125 12.66 0.10 -6.03
C HIS A 125 12.59 -1.39 -5.78
N ARG A 126 12.24 -2.14 -6.83
CA ARG A 126 12.05 -3.59 -6.73
C ARG A 126 13.37 -4.33 -6.84
N ILE A 127 13.64 -5.18 -5.86
CA ILE A 127 14.80 -6.07 -5.79
C ILE A 127 14.40 -7.44 -6.37
N MET A 128 13.22 -7.94 -6.02
CA MET A 128 12.65 -9.17 -6.53
C MET A 128 11.20 -8.93 -6.90
N PRO A 129 10.72 -9.50 -8.01
CA PRO A 129 9.32 -9.31 -8.40
C PRO A 129 8.38 -10.04 -7.43
N GLY A 130 7.15 -9.54 -7.33
CA GLY A 130 6.05 -10.26 -6.73
C GLY A 130 5.42 -11.20 -7.75
N ASP A 131 4.31 -11.83 -7.35
CA ASP A 131 3.55 -12.67 -8.27
C ASP A 131 3.01 -11.80 -9.41
N LEU A 132 3.20 -12.27 -10.64
CA LEU A 132 2.81 -11.57 -11.84
C LEU A 132 1.39 -11.93 -12.27
N LEU A 133 0.77 -11.01 -12.99
CA LEU A 133 -0.52 -11.25 -13.61
C LEU A 133 -0.47 -12.40 -14.61
#